data_e497a43e4ab11ccb629fca0d39dc70f1
#
_entry.id   e497a43e4ab11ccb629fca0d39dc70f1
#
_cell.length_a   1.000
_cell.length_b   1.000
_cell.length_c   1.000
_cell.angle_alpha   90.00
_cell.angle_beta   90.00
_cell.angle_gamma   90.00
#
_symmetry.space_group_name_H-M   'P 1'
#
loop_
_entity.id
_entity.type
_entity.pdbx_description
1 polymer ?
#
loop_
_entity_poly.entity_id
_entity_poly.type
_entity_poly.pdbx_seq_one_letter_code
_entity_poly.pdbx_strand_id
1 'polypeptide(L)'
;MPIIYNEKTREFHLYNQEISYIIKILDNDQPGQLYYGKRLTHREDFSHLFEYAMRDMSPYAFEGNSTFSLENIKQEYPTFGCGDMRFPAYEIERENGSHVVEFVYKEHKIYNGKPKLEGLPATYVESDDEAQTLELVLEDTSINTRIVLLYTIYEAFPVIARSVRFECDSDEKITLLSAMSACVDLPDKDY
;
A
#
# COMPACT_ATOMS: atom_id res chain seq x y z
N MET A 1 -9.42 19.30 -2.40
CA MET A 1 -9.09 17.99 -1.83
C MET A 1 -8.12 17.29 -2.75
N PRO A 2 -6.91 17.05 -2.40
CA PRO A 2 -6.04 16.40 -3.36
C PRO A 2 -5.45 15.08 -2.86
N ILE A 3 -5.45 14.13 -3.76
CA ILE A 3 -4.44 13.09 -3.80
C ILE A 3 -3.40 13.59 -4.81
N ILE A 4 -2.18 13.81 -4.35
CA ILE A 4 -1.10 14.29 -5.19
C ILE A 4 -0.05 13.20 -5.34
N TYR A 5 0.36 12.93 -6.57
CA TYR A 5 1.49 12.05 -6.88
C TYR A 5 2.68 12.89 -7.31
N ASN A 6 3.82 12.67 -6.69
CA ASN A 6 5.09 13.22 -7.14
C ASN A 6 5.90 12.13 -7.84
N GLU A 7 6.06 12.27 -9.15
CA GLU A 7 6.77 11.31 -9.98
C GLU A 7 8.27 11.19 -9.64
N LYS A 8 8.91 12.29 -9.23
CA LYS A 8 10.35 12.30 -8.91
C LYS A 8 10.69 11.51 -7.65
N THR A 9 9.87 11.66 -6.61
CA THR A 9 10.07 10.98 -5.32
C THR A 9 9.24 9.70 -5.22
N ARG A 10 8.34 9.46 -6.19
CA ARG A 10 7.40 8.33 -6.24
C ARG A 10 6.51 8.27 -5.00
N GLU A 11 6.04 9.44 -4.54
CA GLU A 11 5.26 9.60 -3.32
C GLU A 11 3.82 10.02 -3.63
N PHE A 12 2.88 9.40 -2.94
CA PHE A 12 1.47 9.79 -2.92
C PHE A 12 1.17 10.49 -1.61
N HIS A 13 0.61 11.69 -1.67
CA HIS A 13 0.11 12.40 -0.51
C HIS A 13 -1.40 12.55 -0.61
N LEU A 14 -2.11 11.77 0.20
CA LEU A 14 -3.55 11.84 0.37
C LEU A 14 -3.83 12.72 1.59
N TYR A 15 -4.58 13.80 1.45
CA TYR A 15 -4.89 14.65 2.59
C TYR A 15 -6.23 15.40 2.45
N ASN A 16 -6.79 15.77 3.59
CA ASN A 16 -7.93 16.68 3.69
C ASN A 16 -7.63 17.78 4.73
N GLN A 17 -8.65 18.37 5.37
CA GLN A 17 -8.46 19.43 6.35
C GLN A 17 -7.82 18.94 7.65
N GLU A 18 -7.92 17.66 8.00
CA GLU A 18 -7.56 17.12 9.30
C GLU A 18 -6.45 16.07 9.27
N ILE A 19 -6.37 15.25 8.21
CA ILE A 19 -5.44 14.12 8.13
C ILE A 19 -4.57 14.16 6.89
N SER A 20 -3.43 13.47 6.99
CA SER A 20 -2.54 13.14 5.88
C SER A 20 -2.19 11.65 5.94
N TYR A 21 -2.11 11.06 4.75
CA TYR A 21 -1.59 9.71 4.52
C TYR A 21 -0.55 9.78 3.40
N ILE A 22 0.65 9.25 3.63
CA ILE A 22 1.74 9.35 2.67
C ILE A 22 2.26 7.95 2.37
N ILE A 23 2.20 7.57 1.09
CA ILE A 23 2.71 6.32 0.55
C ILE A 23 3.89 6.63 -0.35
N LYS A 24 4.93 5.84 -0.28
CA LYS A 24 6.09 5.88 -1.19
C LYS A 24 6.23 4.56 -1.92
N ILE A 25 6.46 4.62 -3.22
CA ILE A 25 6.95 3.45 -3.93
C ILE A 25 8.45 3.35 -3.64
N LEU A 26 8.82 2.31 -2.93
CA LEU A 26 10.17 2.06 -2.44
C LEU A 26 11.12 1.69 -3.58
N ASP A 27 12.42 1.59 -3.27
CA ASP A 27 13.46 1.27 -4.27
C ASP A 27 13.30 -0.14 -4.87
N ASN A 28 12.64 -1.05 -4.15
CA ASN A 28 12.28 -2.40 -4.64
C ASN A 28 10.90 -2.46 -5.30
N ASP A 29 10.34 -1.32 -5.70
CA ASP A 29 9.02 -1.17 -6.32
C ASP A 29 7.82 -1.59 -5.47
N GLN A 30 8.01 -1.91 -4.20
CA GLN A 30 6.89 -2.18 -3.28
C GLN A 30 6.38 -0.87 -2.64
N PRO A 31 5.08 -0.78 -2.33
CA PRO A 31 4.55 0.40 -1.64
C PRO A 31 4.90 0.35 -0.14
N GLY A 32 5.48 1.43 0.36
CA GLY A 32 5.77 1.65 1.77
C GLY A 32 4.93 2.76 2.38
N GLN A 33 4.63 2.66 3.67
CA GLN A 33 3.93 3.66 4.44
C GLN A 33 4.94 4.64 5.07
N LEU A 34 4.86 5.91 4.71
CA LEU A 34 5.70 6.94 5.33
C LEU A 34 5.02 7.62 6.52
N TYR A 35 3.71 7.90 6.39
CA TYR A 35 3.00 8.65 7.41
C TYR A 35 1.49 8.40 7.38
N TYR A 36 0.90 8.34 8.57
CA TYR A 36 -0.54 8.49 8.78
C TYR A 36 -0.77 9.29 10.06
N GLY A 37 -1.56 10.34 10.00
CA GLY A 37 -1.84 11.16 11.17
C GLY A 37 -2.44 12.52 10.84
N LYS A 38 -2.22 13.50 11.73
CA LYS A 38 -2.69 14.87 11.52
C LYS A 38 -2.16 15.45 10.22
N ARG A 39 -2.96 16.34 9.61
CA ARG A 39 -2.62 17.00 8.36
C ARG A 39 -1.21 17.59 8.38
N LEU A 40 -0.43 17.24 7.37
CA LEU A 40 0.84 17.88 7.03
C LEU A 40 0.63 18.85 5.87
N THR A 41 1.41 19.94 5.89
CA THR A 41 1.52 20.81 4.71
C THR A 41 2.17 20.02 3.58
N HIS A 42 1.57 20.09 2.39
CA HIS A 42 2.12 19.39 1.23
C HIS A 42 3.53 19.90 0.90
N ARG A 43 4.41 18.98 0.58
CA ARG A 43 5.79 19.20 0.11
C ARG A 43 6.07 18.31 -1.08
N GLU A 44 7.05 18.69 -1.88
CA GLU A 44 7.48 17.88 -3.02
C GLU A 44 8.28 16.64 -2.61
N ASP A 45 8.74 16.55 -1.36
CA ASP A 45 9.58 15.45 -0.87
C ASP A 45 9.28 15.19 0.61
N PHE A 46 8.89 13.95 0.90
CA PHE A 46 8.66 13.42 2.24
C PHE A 46 9.65 12.32 2.62
N SER A 47 10.75 12.17 1.87
CA SER A 47 11.76 11.11 2.11
C SER A 47 12.38 11.18 3.51
N HIS A 48 12.34 12.35 4.17
CA HIS A 48 12.78 12.52 5.55
C HIS A 48 11.91 11.76 6.59
N LEU A 49 10.72 11.29 6.19
CA LEU A 49 9.85 10.45 7.03
C LEU A 49 10.19 8.96 6.90
N PHE A 50 11.04 8.58 5.93
CA PHE A 50 11.48 7.21 5.79
C PHE A 50 12.50 6.87 6.87
N GLU A 51 12.24 5.82 7.63
CA GLU A 51 13.11 5.37 8.72
C GLU A 51 14.14 4.36 8.19
N TYR A 52 15.40 4.78 8.14
CA TYR A 52 16.51 3.88 7.84
C TYR A 52 16.96 3.19 9.12
N ALA A 53 17.00 1.87 9.10
CA ALA A 53 17.52 1.08 10.20
C ALA A 53 18.60 0.13 9.68
N MET A 54 19.79 0.18 10.29
CA MET A 54 20.82 -0.81 10.08
C MET A 54 20.72 -1.86 11.19
N ARG A 55 20.54 -3.12 10.80
CA ARG A 55 20.53 -4.26 11.70
C ARG A 55 21.51 -5.32 11.19
N ASP A 56 22.36 -5.77 12.07
CA ASP A 56 23.23 -6.89 11.76
C ASP A 56 22.40 -8.15 11.51
N MET A 57 22.80 -8.95 10.53
CA MET A 57 22.16 -10.22 10.17
C MET A 57 20.72 -10.12 9.62
N SER A 58 20.23 -8.93 9.28
CA SER A 58 18.97 -8.79 8.56
C SER A 58 19.13 -9.12 7.08
N PRO A 59 18.12 -9.72 6.45
CA PRO A 59 18.12 -9.88 5.01
C PRO A 59 18.00 -8.50 4.33
N TYR A 60 18.86 -8.19 3.36
CA TYR A 60 18.74 -6.96 2.59
C TYR A 60 18.20 -7.25 1.19
N ALA A 61 17.42 -6.29 0.66
CA ALA A 61 16.89 -6.39 -0.67
C ALA A 61 17.95 -6.13 -1.76
N PHE A 62 19.03 -5.38 -1.44
CA PHE A 62 20.07 -4.98 -2.39
C PHE A 62 21.46 -5.29 -1.86
N GLU A 63 22.32 -5.85 -2.73
CA GLU A 63 23.71 -6.10 -2.40
C GLU A 63 24.44 -4.79 -2.05
N GLY A 64 25.16 -4.79 -0.92
CA GLY A 64 25.90 -3.63 -0.43
C GLY A 64 25.08 -2.55 0.29
N ASN A 65 23.76 -2.71 0.38
CA ASN A 65 22.89 -1.79 1.13
C ASN A 65 22.29 -2.47 2.36
N SER A 66 22.96 -2.31 3.51
CA SER A 66 22.52 -2.88 4.79
C SER A 66 21.43 -2.07 5.50
N THR A 67 20.97 -0.96 4.91
CA THR A 67 19.93 -0.10 5.51
C THR A 67 18.54 -0.35 4.93
N PHE A 68 18.43 -1.14 3.86
CA PHE A 68 17.17 -1.48 3.22
C PHE A 68 16.83 -2.96 3.46
N SER A 69 16.03 -3.21 4.48
CA SER A 69 15.51 -4.54 4.79
C SER A 69 14.00 -4.48 5.00
N LEU A 70 13.27 -5.35 4.33
CA LEU A 70 11.81 -5.42 4.44
C LEU A 70 11.33 -5.79 5.85
N GLU A 71 12.19 -6.42 6.66
CA GLU A 71 11.91 -6.67 8.08
C GLU A 71 11.65 -5.40 8.91
N ASN A 72 12.29 -4.28 8.53
CA ASN A 72 12.27 -3.04 9.30
C ASN A 72 11.42 -1.94 8.66
N ILE A 73 11.15 -2.06 7.36
CA ILE A 73 10.43 -1.05 6.60
C ILE A 73 8.92 -1.23 6.84
N LYS A 74 8.22 -0.12 7.03
CA LYS A 74 6.76 -0.08 7.07
C LYS A 74 6.23 -0.27 5.65
N GLN A 75 5.76 -1.46 5.35
CA GLN A 75 5.16 -1.78 4.06
C GLN A 75 3.67 -1.48 4.08
N GLU A 76 3.15 -1.00 2.98
CA GLU A 76 1.73 -0.66 2.84
C GLU A 76 0.82 -1.89 2.74
N TYR A 77 1.31 -2.95 2.09
CA TYR A 77 0.56 -4.19 1.92
C TYR A 77 1.52 -5.38 1.79
N PRO A 78 2.14 -5.80 2.92
CA PRO A 78 3.19 -6.80 2.93
C PRO A 78 2.69 -8.20 2.61
N THR A 79 3.56 -8.99 1.95
CA THR A 79 3.41 -10.43 1.82
C THR A 79 4.45 -11.17 2.64
N PHE A 80 4.19 -12.46 2.91
CA PHE A 80 5.16 -13.35 3.54
C PHE A 80 6.22 -13.81 2.55
N GLY A 81 7.44 -13.92 2.99
CA GLY A 81 8.58 -14.26 2.12
C GLY A 81 9.29 -13.01 1.60
N CYS A 82 10.16 -13.14 0.62
CA CYS A 82 10.92 -12.03 0.02
C CYS A 82 11.68 -11.13 1.03
N GLY A 83 12.04 -11.69 2.21
CA GLY A 83 12.75 -10.97 3.25
C GLY A 83 11.89 -10.35 4.34
N ASP A 84 10.57 -10.43 4.25
CA ASP A 84 9.65 -10.08 5.35
C ASP A 84 9.06 -11.36 5.97
N MET A 85 9.27 -11.52 7.28
CA MET A 85 8.80 -12.66 8.06
C MET A 85 7.70 -12.28 9.06
N ARG A 86 7.21 -11.03 9.00
CA ARG A 86 6.09 -10.55 9.82
C ARG A 86 4.77 -11.10 9.31
N PHE A 87 3.70 -10.89 10.08
CA PHE A 87 2.37 -11.32 9.66
C PHE A 87 1.94 -10.61 8.37
N PRO A 88 1.58 -11.36 7.30
CA PRO A 88 1.29 -10.77 6.00
C PRO A 88 -0.10 -10.13 5.94
N ALA A 89 -0.27 -9.14 5.06
CA ALA A 89 -1.58 -8.57 4.74
C ALA A 89 -2.41 -9.50 3.85
N TYR A 90 -1.76 -10.38 3.11
CA TYR A 90 -2.39 -11.40 2.29
C TYR A 90 -1.48 -12.63 2.15
N GLU A 91 -2.09 -13.78 1.90
CA GLU A 91 -1.38 -15.03 1.71
C GLU A 91 -1.93 -15.78 0.49
N ILE A 92 -1.04 -16.14 -0.41
CA ILE A 92 -1.34 -16.84 -1.64
C ILE A 92 -0.59 -18.18 -1.64
N GLU A 93 -1.28 -19.24 -2.05
CA GLU A 93 -0.69 -20.54 -2.35
C GLU A 93 -0.77 -20.79 -3.86
N ARG A 94 0.38 -21.07 -4.46
CA ARG A 94 0.53 -21.47 -5.88
C ARG A 94 0.24 -22.95 -6.04
N GLU A 95 0.02 -23.41 -7.29
CA GLU A 95 -0.27 -24.80 -7.59
C GLU A 95 0.80 -25.79 -7.10
N ASN A 96 2.06 -25.35 -7.06
CA ASN A 96 3.19 -26.13 -6.57
C ASN A 96 3.35 -26.12 -5.04
N GLY A 97 2.43 -25.49 -4.30
CA GLY A 97 2.47 -25.32 -2.84
C GLY A 97 3.39 -24.19 -2.35
N SER A 98 3.96 -23.39 -3.25
CA SER A 98 4.76 -22.22 -2.85
C SER A 98 3.87 -21.06 -2.38
N HIS A 99 4.29 -20.37 -1.33
CA HIS A 99 3.66 -19.15 -0.83
C HIS A 99 4.46 -17.88 -1.21
N VAL A 100 5.53 -18.03 -1.99
CA VAL A 100 6.37 -16.90 -2.38
C VAL A 100 5.77 -16.24 -3.61
N VAL A 101 5.42 -14.97 -3.44
CA VAL A 101 4.92 -14.07 -4.48
C VAL A 101 5.54 -12.70 -4.30
N GLU A 102 5.67 -11.94 -5.40
CA GLU A 102 6.31 -10.63 -5.39
C GLU A 102 5.47 -9.62 -6.19
N PHE A 103 4.60 -8.90 -5.49
CA PHE A 103 3.79 -7.87 -6.09
C PHE A 103 4.50 -6.52 -6.01
N VAL A 104 4.81 -5.96 -7.17
CA VAL A 104 5.46 -4.66 -7.31
C VAL A 104 4.51 -3.65 -7.96
N TYR A 105 4.76 -2.36 -7.71
CA TYR A 105 4.01 -1.27 -8.31
C TYR A 105 4.07 -1.33 -9.84
N LYS A 106 2.90 -1.24 -10.46
CA LYS A 106 2.75 -1.17 -11.91
C LYS A 106 2.25 0.20 -12.38
N GLU A 107 1.14 0.61 -11.86
CA GLU A 107 0.47 1.85 -12.25
C GLU A 107 -0.49 2.34 -11.16
N HIS A 108 -1.02 3.53 -11.34
CA HIS A 108 -2.06 4.08 -10.46
C HIS A 108 -3.09 4.89 -11.24
N LYS A 109 -4.25 5.09 -10.63
CA LYS A 109 -5.29 6.02 -11.09
C LYS A 109 -5.76 6.88 -9.93
N ILE A 110 -6.01 8.16 -10.19
CA ILE A 110 -6.61 9.09 -9.24
C ILE A 110 -7.85 9.67 -9.88
N TYR A 111 -8.99 9.60 -9.19
CA TYR A 111 -10.26 10.11 -9.68
C TYR A 111 -11.15 10.58 -8.54
N ASN A 112 -12.16 11.40 -8.86
CA ASN A 112 -13.15 11.87 -7.91
C ASN A 112 -14.19 10.79 -7.63
N GLY A 113 -14.75 10.85 -6.43
CA GLY A 113 -15.77 9.90 -5.97
C GLY A 113 -15.18 8.62 -5.39
N LYS A 114 -16.08 7.70 -5.04
CA LYS A 114 -15.78 6.37 -4.49
C LYS A 114 -16.50 5.30 -5.28
N PRO A 115 -15.78 4.25 -5.77
CA PRO A 115 -16.43 3.15 -6.46
C PRO A 115 -17.38 2.41 -5.51
N LYS A 116 -18.53 2.04 -6.04
CA LYS A 116 -19.50 1.22 -5.31
C LYS A 116 -18.95 -0.20 -5.16
N LEU A 117 -18.93 -0.69 -3.92
CA LEU A 117 -18.61 -2.09 -3.63
C LEU A 117 -19.90 -2.91 -3.61
N GLU A 118 -19.92 -4.02 -4.36
CA GLU A 118 -21.06 -4.92 -4.39
C GLU A 118 -21.00 -5.93 -3.24
N GLY A 119 -22.16 -6.28 -2.70
CA GLY A 119 -22.32 -7.39 -1.77
C GLY A 119 -21.87 -7.16 -0.33
N LEU A 120 -21.27 -6.01 0.01
CA LEU A 120 -20.79 -5.70 1.35
C LEU A 120 -21.29 -4.33 1.81
N PRO A 121 -21.58 -4.15 3.12
CA PRO A 121 -21.74 -2.82 3.68
C PRO A 121 -20.48 -2.00 3.44
N ALA A 122 -20.63 -0.82 2.87
CA ALA A 122 -19.50 0.07 2.58
C ALA A 122 -19.93 1.53 2.76
N THR A 123 -18.97 2.39 3.07
CA THR A 123 -19.16 3.83 2.98
C THR A 123 -19.46 4.21 1.53
N TYR A 124 -20.24 5.24 1.30
CA TYR A 124 -20.62 5.74 -0.01
C TYR A 124 -20.43 7.25 -0.11
N VAL A 125 -20.57 7.79 -1.29
CA VAL A 125 -20.68 9.22 -1.58
C VAL A 125 -22.01 9.47 -2.28
N GLU A 126 -22.62 10.63 -2.03
CA GLU A 126 -23.80 11.07 -2.75
C GLU A 126 -23.42 11.81 -4.03
N SER A 127 -22.22 12.40 -4.02
CA SER A 127 -21.66 13.17 -5.13
C SER A 127 -20.16 12.92 -5.23
N ASP A 128 -19.61 12.92 -6.44
CA ASP A 128 -18.19 12.62 -6.74
C ASP A 128 -17.22 13.64 -6.13
N ASP A 129 -17.67 14.82 -5.75
CA ASP A 129 -16.87 15.85 -5.10
C ASP A 129 -16.66 15.65 -3.60
N GLU A 130 -17.39 14.73 -2.97
CA GLU A 130 -17.25 14.43 -1.54
C GLU A 130 -15.98 13.62 -1.21
N ALA A 131 -15.42 12.91 -2.18
CA ALA A 131 -14.25 12.07 -1.99
C ALA A 131 -13.35 12.02 -3.21
N GLN A 132 -12.11 11.59 -2.99
CA GLN A 132 -11.18 11.25 -4.06
C GLN A 132 -10.58 9.87 -3.80
N THR A 133 -10.43 9.07 -4.84
CA THR A 133 -9.91 7.71 -4.76
C THR A 133 -8.59 7.56 -5.51
N LEU A 134 -7.62 6.93 -4.85
CA LEU A 134 -6.42 6.37 -5.45
C LEU A 134 -6.64 4.86 -5.63
N GLU A 135 -6.46 4.37 -6.85
CA GLU A 135 -6.21 2.97 -7.16
C GLU A 135 -4.72 2.77 -7.39
N LEU A 136 -4.09 1.95 -6.57
CA LEU A 136 -2.69 1.56 -6.69
C LEU A 136 -2.64 0.12 -7.16
N VAL A 137 -2.11 -0.12 -8.35
CA VAL A 137 -2.05 -1.45 -8.96
C VAL A 137 -0.67 -2.04 -8.72
N LEU A 138 -0.64 -3.19 -8.10
CA LEU A 138 0.53 -4.04 -7.93
C LEU A 138 0.40 -5.27 -8.83
N GLU A 139 1.50 -5.76 -9.39
CA GLU A 139 1.50 -6.92 -10.27
C GLU A 139 2.63 -7.88 -9.90
N ASP A 140 2.32 -9.16 -9.87
CA ASP A 140 3.30 -10.24 -9.94
C ASP A 140 3.21 -10.89 -11.32
N THR A 141 4.20 -10.61 -12.16
CA THR A 141 4.25 -11.10 -13.54
C THR A 141 4.54 -12.60 -13.63
N SER A 142 5.12 -13.19 -12.57
CA SER A 142 5.45 -14.63 -12.56
C SER A 142 4.20 -15.52 -12.48
N ILE A 143 3.11 -14.97 -11.95
CA ILE A 143 1.81 -15.63 -11.81
C ILE A 143 0.68 -14.88 -12.51
N ASN A 144 0.99 -13.85 -13.30
CA ASN A 144 0.03 -13.03 -14.04
C ASN A 144 -1.17 -12.59 -13.19
N THR A 145 -0.89 -12.07 -11.99
CA THR A 145 -1.91 -11.69 -11.01
C THR A 145 -1.68 -10.25 -10.56
N ARG A 146 -2.76 -9.53 -10.28
CA ARG A 146 -2.74 -8.14 -9.82
C ARG A 146 -3.46 -7.99 -8.50
N ILE A 147 -2.99 -7.04 -7.70
CA ILE A 147 -3.65 -6.53 -6.51
C ILE A 147 -3.93 -5.06 -6.73
N VAL A 148 -5.18 -4.66 -6.60
CA VAL A 148 -5.59 -3.26 -6.66
C VAL A 148 -5.93 -2.79 -5.26
N LEU A 149 -5.12 -1.89 -4.74
CA LEU A 149 -5.32 -1.24 -3.44
C LEU A 149 -6.11 0.05 -3.66
N LEU A 150 -7.27 0.16 -3.05
CA LEU A 150 -8.13 1.34 -3.15
C LEU A 150 -8.06 2.16 -1.86
N TYR A 151 -7.84 3.45 -2.01
CA TYR A 151 -7.77 4.43 -0.93
C TYR A 151 -8.72 5.57 -1.25
N THR A 152 -9.81 5.68 -0.53
CA THR A 152 -10.75 6.80 -0.69
C THR A 152 -10.65 7.73 0.49
N ILE A 153 -10.23 8.97 0.25
CA ILE A 153 -10.21 10.03 1.26
C ILE A 153 -11.43 10.94 1.09
N TYR A 154 -12.08 11.27 2.19
CA TYR A 154 -13.27 12.14 2.22
C TYR A 154 -12.89 13.58 2.55
N GLU A 155 -13.58 14.54 1.92
CA GLU A 155 -13.35 15.97 2.17
C GLU A 155 -13.76 16.37 3.59
N ALA A 156 -14.97 15.98 3.98
CA ALA A 156 -15.62 16.44 5.20
C ALA A 156 -15.28 15.61 6.45
N PHE A 157 -14.59 14.47 6.29
CA PHE A 157 -14.35 13.55 7.40
C PHE A 157 -12.87 13.11 7.44
N PRO A 158 -12.26 13.00 8.63
CA PRO A 158 -10.90 12.51 8.80
C PRO A 158 -10.81 10.98 8.63
N VAL A 159 -11.29 10.49 7.50
CA VAL A 159 -11.44 9.06 7.20
C VAL A 159 -10.81 8.72 5.86
N ILE A 160 -10.11 7.60 5.81
CA ILE A 160 -9.70 6.93 4.58
C ILE A 160 -10.36 5.56 4.55
N ALA A 161 -11.23 5.33 3.58
CA ALA A 161 -11.79 4.01 3.32
C ALA A 161 -10.81 3.18 2.49
N ARG A 162 -10.61 1.92 2.90
CA ARG A 162 -9.69 0.98 2.26
C ARG A 162 -10.46 -0.23 1.74
N SER A 163 -10.12 -0.66 0.55
CA SER A 163 -10.52 -1.95 0.00
C SER A 163 -9.44 -2.51 -0.91
N VAL A 164 -9.49 -3.81 -1.13
CA VAL A 164 -8.52 -4.54 -1.96
C VAL A 164 -9.28 -5.42 -2.94
N ARG A 165 -8.79 -5.49 -4.17
CA ARG A 165 -9.29 -6.37 -5.22
C ARG A 165 -8.13 -7.20 -5.76
N PHE A 166 -8.34 -8.51 -5.87
CA PHE A 166 -7.41 -9.43 -6.52
C PHE A 166 -7.94 -9.76 -7.91
N GLU A 167 -7.09 -9.64 -8.91
CA GLU A 167 -7.38 -9.93 -10.31
C GLU A 167 -6.39 -10.99 -10.78
N CYS A 168 -6.88 -12.21 -11.08
CA CYS A 168 -6.05 -13.33 -11.44
C CYS A 168 -6.30 -13.72 -12.89
N ASP A 169 -5.28 -13.53 -13.73
CA ASP A 169 -5.24 -13.96 -15.13
C ASP A 169 -4.22 -15.11 -15.32
N SER A 170 -3.90 -15.82 -14.22
CA SER A 170 -2.91 -16.90 -14.20
C SER A 170 -3.41 -18.14 -14.91
N ASP A 171 -2.50 -18.82 -15.62
CA ASP A 171 -2.76 -20.15 -16.19
C ASP A 171 -2.66 -21.28 -15.15
N GLU A 172 -1.98 -21.01 -14.00
CA GLU A 172 -1.89 -21.94 -12.88
C GLU A 172 -2.98 -21.67 -11.84
N LYS A 173 -3.30 -22.70 -11.05
CA LYS A 173 -4.23 -22.54 -9.93
C LYS A 173 -3.60 -21.70 -8.83
N ILE A 174 -4.23 -20.57 -8.52
CA ILE A 174 -3.87 -19.68 -7.42
C ILE A 174 -4.95 -19.76 -6.35
N THR A 175 -4.55 -19.98 -5.08
CA THR A 175 -5.45 -20.00 -3.94
C THR A 175 -5.15 -18.81 -3.03
N LEU A 176 -6.11 -17.93 -2.83
CA LEU A 176 -6.04 -16.85 -1.84
C LEU A 176 -6.43 -17.44 -0.48
N LEU A 177 -5.46 -17.62 0.41
CA LEU A 177 -5.67 -18.20 1.75
C LEU A 177 -6.17 -17.16 2.75
N SER A 178 -5.65 -15.95 2.68
CA SER A 178 -6.08 -14.84 3.51
C SER A 178 -5.90 -13.50 2.79
N ALA A 179 -6.72 -12.51 3.14
CA ALA A 179 -6.59 -11.14 2.68
C ALA A 179 -7.17 -10.17 3.71
N MET A 180 -6.41 -9.14 4.02
CA MET A 180 -6.86 -7.99 4.81
C MET A 180 -7.15 -6.81 3.89
N SER A 181 -8.00 -5.89 4.30
CA SER A 181 -8.27 -4.66 3.54
C SER A 181 -7.21 -3.58 3.74
N ALA A 182 -6.42 -3.68 4.81
CA ALA A 182 -5.35 -2.74 5.12
C ALA A 182 -4.31 -3.36 6.05
N CYS A 183 -3.08 -2.85 5.96
CA CYS A 183 -2.04 -2.99 6.96
C CYS A 183 -1.61 -1.57 7.35
N VAL A 184 -1.45 -1.29 8.65
CA VAL A 184 -1.08 0.04 9.15
C VAL A 184 -0.10 -0.12 10.30
N ASP A 185 1.10 0.43 10.14
CA ASP A 185 2.10 0.52 11.20
C ASP A 185 1.98 1.87 11.92
N LEU A 186 1.52 1.85 13.16
CA LEU A 186 1.41 3.03 13.99
C LEU A 186 2.66 3.17 14.89
N PRO A 187 3.08 4.40 15.24
CA PRO A 187 4.17 4.59 16.18
C PRO A 187 3.79 4.04 17.56
N ASP A 188 4.77 3.44 18.25
CA ASP A 188 4.62 2.99 19.63
C ASP A 188 4.51 4.21 20.57
N LYS A 189 3.28 4.62 20.84
CA LYS A 189 2.94 5.73 21.73
C LYS A 189 1.70 5.37 22.55
N ASP A 190 1.65 5.89 23.78
CA ASP A 190 0.42 5.89 24.58
C ASP A 190 -0.66 6.73 23.88
N TYR A 191 -1.82 6.13 23.64
CA TYR A 191 -2.99 6.76 23.00
C TYR A 191 -4.01 7.14 24.06
#